data_9f8ccf6bc037cd0dacb0eafc9f66a973
#
_entry.id   9f8ccf6bc037cd0dacb0eafc9f66a973
#
_cell.length_a   1.000
_cell.length_b   1.000
_cell.length_c   1.000
_cell.angle_alpha   90.00
_cell.angle_beta   90.00
_cell.angle_gamma   90.00
#
_symmetry.space_group_name_H-M   'P 1'
#
loop_
_entity.id
_entity.type
_entity.pdbx_description
1 polymer ?
#
loop_
_entity_poly.entity_id
_entity_poly.type
_entity_poly.pdbx_seq_one_letter_code
_entity_poly.pdbx_strand_id
1 'polypeptide(L)'
;MLLPGPQYPPVVVALIPTNSKETTEEIHQCHMRLLKMATQLNIKVIACASDGAANELAAQNLMDNEASVGEPLTYETAEHGYFLKVPVLTTGPMVSNQDPEHGRKTGRNQPQHGTKTASLGEGFVVNHSLVALCEMPDLGMYCVDVVNVDKQDDGAARRFYHPKALRACTEVVDGVCRVKGNFKGIFVYQFILGKPRKIVTQTPLT
;
A
#
# COMPACT_ATOMS: atom_id res chain seq x y z
N MET A 1 -17.00 -6.60 8.94
CA MET A 1 -17.44 -7.66 8.02
C MET A 1 -17.77 -6.98 6.69
N LEU A 2 -16.85 -7.05 5.72
CA LEU A 2 -17.15 -6.66 4.34
C LEU A 2 -17.92 -7.85 3.74
N LEU A 3 -19.20 -7.69 3.54
CA LEU A 3 -19.94 -8.63 2.71
C LEU A 3 -19.32 -8.59 1.31
N PRO A 4 -19.01 -9.73 0.69
CA PRO A 4 -18.71 -9.74 -0.74
C PRO A 4 -19.95 -9.19 -1.44
N GLY A 5 -19.88 -7.90 -1.78
CA GLY A 5 -20.90 -7.28 -2.61
C GLY A 5 -20.95 -8.00 -3.95
N PRO A 6 -22.08 -7.95 -4.67
CA PRO A 6 -22.11 -8.39 -6.05
C PRO A 6 -20.92 -7.71 -6.77
N GLN A 7 -20.21 -8.47 -7.59
CA GLN A 7 -19.06 -7.98 -8.36
C GLN A 7 -19.55 -6.97 -9.40
N TYR A 8 -19.84 -5.75 -8.94
CA TYR A 8 -20.12 -4.66 -9.86
C TYR A 8 -18.79 -4.20 -10.45
N PRO A 9 -18.72 -3.98 -11.75
CA PRO A 9 -17.55 -3.39 -12.36
C PRO A 9 -17.33 -1.98 -11.81
N PRO A 10 -16.07 -1.51 -11.74
CA PRO A 10 -15.78 -0.14 -11.38
C PRO A 10 -16.49 0.82 -12.37
N VAL A 11 -17.06 1.88 -11.82
CA VAL A 11 -17.78 2.89 -12.61
C VAL A 11 -16.98 4.19 -12.58
N VAL A 12 -16.72 4.75 -13.75
CA VAL A 12 -16.12 6.09 -13.85
C VAL A 12 -17.20 7.12 -13.49
N VAL A 13 -17.04 7.78 -12.35
CA VAL A 13 -18.00 8.78 -11.85
C VAL A 13 -17.71 10.16 -12.41
N ALA A 14 -16.43 10.49 -12.60
CA ALA A 14 -16.01 11.78 -13.14
C ALA A 14 -14.66 11.66 -13.87
N LEU A 15 -14.46 12.46 -14.88
CA LEU A 15 -13.18 12.71 -15.53
C LEU A 15 -12.85 14.18 -15.36
N ILE A 16 -11.82 14.47 -14.59
CA ILE A 16 -11.38 15.84 -14.31
C ILE A 16 -10.06 16.03 -15.06
N PRO A 17 -10.04 16.85 -16.13
CA PRO A 17 -8.80 17.11 -16.82
C PRO A 17 -7.84 17.87 -15.89
N THR A 18 -6.60 17.39 -15.80
CA THR A 18 -5.57 18.01 -14.99
C THR A 18 -4.38 18.43 -15.84
N ASN A 19 -3.65 19.43 -15.36
CA ASN A 19 -2.39 19.86 -15.98
C ASN A 19 -1.18 19.47 -15.11
N SER A 20 -1.40 18.61 -14.12
CA SER A 20 -0.40 18.15 -13.14
C SER A 20 0.18 19.27 -12.26
N LYS A 21 -0.58 20.37 -12.09
CA LYS A 21 -0.21 21.52 -11.25
C LYS A 21 -1.24 21.81 -10.17
N GLU A 22 -2.22 20.93 -10.01
CA GLU A 22 -3.28 21.07 -9.02
C GLU A 22 -2.68 21.15 -7.63
N THR A 23 -3.17 22.11 -6.85
CA THR A 23 -2.81 22.24 -5.43
C THR A 23 -3.55 21.20 -4.59
N THR A 24 -3.07 20.99 -3.40
CA THR A 24 -3.73 20.14 -2.39
C THR A 24 -5.17 20.57 -2.15
N GLU A 25 -5.41 21.88 -2.08
CA GLU A 25 -6.72 22.48 -1.83
C GLU A 25 -7.70 22.25 -2.99
N GLU A 26 -7.23 22.34 -4.22
CA GLU A 26 -8.05 22.08 -5.41
C GLU A 26 -8.47 20.62 -5.49
N ILE A 27 -7.55 19.69 -5.19
CA ILE A 27 -7.84 18.26 -5.12
C ILE A 27 -8.84 17.97 -4.00
N HIS A 28 -8.61 18.52 -2.80
CA HIS A 28 -9.52 18.40 -1.67
C HIS A 28 -10.93 18.91 -2.02
N GLN A 29 -11.05 20.07 -2.67
CA GLN A 29 -12.33 20.59 -3.12
C GLN A 29 -13.03 19.66 -4.12
N CYS A 30 -12.30 19.00 -5.02
CA CYS A 30 -12.86 17.99 -5.92
C CYS A 30 -13.42 16.80 -5.13
N HIS A 31 -12.72 16.28 -4.14
CA HIS A 31 -13.20 15.21 -3.26
C HIS A 31 -14.47 15.62 -2.54
N MET A 32 -14.50 16.82 -1.94
CA MET A 32 -15.67 17.31 -1.23
C MET A 32 -16.91 17.52 -2.14
N ARG A 33 -16.69 17.92 -3.40
CA ARG A 33 -17.78 17.98 -4.40
C ARG A 33 -18.34 16.59 -4.71
N LEU A 34 -17.48 15.58 -4.91
CA LEU A 34 -17.90 14.21 -5.15
C LEU A 34 -18.69 13.65 -3.96
N LEU A 35 -18.23 13.90 -2.73
CA LEU A 35 -18.94 13.48 -1.51
C LEU A 35 -20.30 14.17 -1.39
N LYS A 36 -20.39 15.45 -1.72
CA LYS A 36 -21.66 16.17 -1.74
C LYS A 36 -22.65 15.59 -2.76
N MET A 37 -22.17 15.26 -3.96
CA MET A 37 -23.00 14.58 -4.97
C MET A 37 -23.44 13.20 -4.50
N ALA A 38 -22.54 12.41 -3.91
CA ALA A 38 -22.88 11.11 -3.34
C ALA A 38 -23.96 11.23 -2.27
N THR A 39 -23.86 12.22 -1.37
CA THR A 39 -24.88 12.51 -0.36
C THR A 39 -26.24 12.81 -1.00
N GLN A 40 -26.29 13.64 -2.05
CA GLN A 40 -27.52 13.97 -2.77
C GLN A 40 -28.19 12.76 -3.41
N LEU A 41 -27.38 11.78 -3.83
CA LEU A 41 -27.84 10.52 -4.42
C LEU A 41 -28.06 9.42 -3.38
N ASN A 42 -27.94 9.73 -2.10
CA ASN A 42 -28.01 8.76 -0.99
C ASN A 42 -27.00 7.59 -1.14
N ILE A 43 -25.83 7.87 -1.73
CA ILE A 43 -24.73 6.92 -1.86
C ILE A 43 -23.82 7.09 -0.65
N LYS A 44 -23.57 6.00 0.07
CA LYS A 44 -22.61 5.97 1.18
C LYS A 44 -21.21 5.71 0.64
N VAL A 45 -20.31 6.68 0.82
CA VAL A 45 -18.89 6.54 0.53
C VAL A 45 -18.18 6.26 1.84
N ILE A 46 -17.56 5.10 1.96
CA ILE A 46 -16.92 4.63 3.21
C ILE A 46 -15.39 4.71 3.16
N ALA A 47 -14.81 4.82 1.99
CA ALA A 47 -13.37 4.94 1.83
C ALA A 47 -12.99 5.75 0.59
N CYS A 48 -11.87 6.44 0.68
CA CYS A 48 -11.21 7.12 -0.41
C CYS A 48 -9.78 6.59 -0.55
N ALA A 49 -9.41 6.13 -1.74
CA ALA A 49 -8.07 5.62 -2.02
C ALA A 49 -7.39 6.48 -3.08
N SER A 50 -6.10 6.76 -2.89
CA SER A 50 -5.27 7.47 -3.88
C SER A 50 -4.03 6.67 -4.24
N ASP A 51 -3.35 7.07 -5.32
CA ASP A 51 -2.09 6.47 -5.76
C ASP A 51 -0.89 6.84 -4.87
N GLY A 52 -1.07 7.75 -3.92
CA GLY A 52 -0.04 8.21 -2.99
C GLY A 52 0.82 9.34 -3.52
N ALA A 53 0.38 10.06 -4.55
CA ALA A 53 0.98 11.34 -4.93
C ALA A 53 0.94 12.32 -3.76
N ALA A 54 1.98 13.14 -3.60
CA ALA A 54 2.13 13.98 -2.41
C ALA A 54 0.93 14.92 -2.17
N ASN A 55 0.43 15.56 -3.24
CA ASN A 55 -0.72 16.47 -3.14
C ASN A 55 -2.02 15.72 -2.82
N GLU A 56 -2.16 14.48 -3.34
CA GLU A 56 -3.30 13.60 -3.04
C GLU A 56 -3.30 13.15 -1.57
N LEU A 57 -2.14 12.72 -1.06
CA LEU A 57 -2.02 12.37 0.36
C LEU A 57 -2.30 13.57 1.27
N ALA A 58 -1.83 14.75 0.88
CA ALA A 58 -2.13 15.98 1.62
C ALA A 58 -3.62 16.34 1.56
N ALA A 59 -4.28 16.15 0.40
CA ALA A 59 -5.72 16.35 0.27
C ALA A 59 -6.54 15.35 1.11
N GLN A 60 -6.11 14.09 1.16
CA GLN A 60 -6.70 13.09 2.06
C GLN A 60 -6.54 13.48 3.53
N ASN A 61 -5.36 14.00 3.92
CA ASN A 61 -5.15 14.50 5.28
C ASN A 61 -6.07 15.69 5.62
N LEU A 62 -6.33 16.60 4.66
CA LEU A 62 -7.32 17.66 4.87
C LEU A 62 -8.72 17.08 5.08
N MET A 63 -9.10 16.07 4.31
CA MET A 63 -10.39 15.39 4.44
C MET A 63 -10.52 14.65 5.77
N ASP A 64 -9.47 13.99 6.25
CA ASP A 64 -9.43 13.30 7.54
C ASP A 64 -9.53 14.28 8.74
N ASN A 65 -9.13 15.53 8.54
CA ASN A 65 -9.21 16.60 9.54
C ASN A 65 -10.44 17.50 9.37
N GLU A 66 -11.32 17.22 8.38
CA GLU A 66 -12.57 17.94 8.24
C GLU A 66 -13.42 17.81 9.51
N ALA A 67 -14.20 18.85 9.78
CA ALA A 67 -15.11 18.82 10.91
C ALA A 67 -16.15 17.71 10.74
N SER A 68 -16.13 16.75 11.63
CA SER A 68 -17.14 15.70 11.65
C SER A 68 -18.52 16.31 11.82
N VAL A 69 -19.49 15.83 11.04
CA VAL A 69 -20.91 16.17 11.20
C VAL A 69 -21.56 15.40 12.37
N GLY A 70 -20.82 14.45 12.94
CA GLY A 70 -21.17 13.64 14.10
C GLY A 70 -19.94 13.32 14.93
N GLU A 71 -20.10 12.50 15.97
CA GLU A 71 -18.99 12.05 16.79
C GLU A 71 -18.06 11.16 15.95
N PRO A 72 -16.74 11.45 15.87
CA PRO A 72 -15.81 10.61 15.12
C PRO A 72 -15.71 9.23 15.78
N LEU A 73 -15.54 8.21 14.94
CA LEU A 73 -15.27 6.86 15.43
C LEU A 73 -13.82 6.77 15.88
N THR A 74 -13.62 6.35 17.12
CA THR A 74 -12.28 6.15 17.69
C THR A 74 -12.09 4.69 18.04
N TYR A 75 -10.91 4.18 17.73
CA TYR A 75 -10.47 2.85 18.15
C TYR A 75 -9.07 2.96 18.74
N GLU A 76 -8.93 2.49 19.96
CA GLU A 76 -7.67 2.51 20.69
C GLU A 76 -7.39 1.14 21.31
N THR A 77 -6.15 0.66 21.17
CA THR A 77 -5.66 -0.52 21.90
C THR A 77 -4.43 -0.14 22.69
N ALA A 78 -4.55 -0.12 24.00
CA ALA A 78 -3.42 0.15 24.91
C ALA A 78 -2.30 -0.91 24.76
N GLU A 79 -2.66 -2.17 24.53
CA GLU A 79 -1.72 -3.30 24.36
C GLU A 79 -0.76 -3.11 23.19
N HIS A 80 -1.23 -2.50 22.09
CA HIS A 80 -0.44 -2.34 20.87
C HIS A 80 -0.07 -0.88 20.57
N GLY A 81 -0.48 0.07 21.41
CA GLY A 81 -0.26 1.49 21.20
C GLY A 81 -0.91 2.01 19.91
N TYR A 82 -1.98 1.35 19.46
CA TYR A 82 -2.64 1.68 18.20
C TYR A 82 -3.83 2.60 18.46
N PHE A 83 -3.87 3.71 17.73
CA PHE A 83 -4.96 4.67 17.76
C PHE A 83 -5.46 4.95 16.34
N LEU A 84 -6.76 4.82 16.12
CA LEU A 84 -7.41 5.17 14.87
C LEU A 84 -8.57 6.12 15.18
N LYS A 85 -8.63 7.24 14.47
CA LYS A 85 -9.74 8.18 14.48
C LYS A 85 -10.27 8.31 13.07
N VAL A 86 -11.56 8.03 12.89
CA VAL A 86 -12.24 8.08 11.60
C VAL A 86 -13.27 9.21 11.64
N PRO A 87 -13.16 10.26 10.80
CA PRO A 87 -14.14 11.32 10.73
C PRO A 87 -15.48 10.79 10.21
N VAL A 88 -16.56 11.37 10.67
CA VAL A 88 -17.92 11.12 10.16
C VAL A 88 -18.32 12.31 9.29
N LEU A 89 -18.28 12.12 7.98
CA LEU A 89 -18.65 13.12 6.99
C LEU A 89 -20.16 13.00 6.63
N THR A 90 -20.63 13.82 5.73
CA THR A 90 -22.04 13.81 5.29
C THR A 90 -22.49 12.49 4.67
N THR A 91 -21.55 11.70 4.12
CA THR A 91 -21.81 10.34 3.58
C THR A 91 -21.71 9.25 4.64
N GLY A 92 -21.27 9.57 5.88
CA GLY A 92 -20.98 8.64 6.96
C GLY A 92 -19.49 8.56 7.31
N PRO A 93 -19.07 7.55 8.08
CA PRO A 93 -17.66 7.36 8.40
C PRO A 93 -16.82 7.18 7.13
N MET A 94 -15.70 7.89 7.05
CA MET A 94 -14.82 7.89 5.88
C MET A 94 -13.39 7.50 6.28
N VAL A 95 -12.81 6.54 5.57
CA VAL A 95 -11.42 6.11 5.76
C VAL A 95 -10.61 6.48 4.52
N SER A 96 -9.53 7.23 4.72
CA SER A 96 -8.55 7.48 3.66
C SER A 96 -7.48 6.39 3.66
N ASN A 97 -7.12 5.90 2.49
CA ASN A 97 -6.07 4.90 2.32
C ASN A 97 -5.29 5.11 1.02
N GLN A 98 -4.08 4.58 0.98
CA GLN A 98 -3.31 4.52 -0.24
C GLN A 98 -3.69 3.28 -1.05
N ASP A 99 -3.68 3.39 -2.38
CA ASP A 99 -3.82 2.23 -3.26
C ASP A 99 -2.74 1.18 -2.94
N PRO A 100 -3.13 -0.03 -2.50
CA PRO A 100 -2.18 -1.05 -2.10
C PRO A 100 -1.27 -1.52 -3.25
N GLU A 101 -1.75 -1.53 -4.49
CA GLU A 101 -0.95 -1.94 -5.65
C GLU A 101 0.10 -0.88 -5.98
N HIS A 102 -0.27 0.39 -5.96
CA HIS A 102 0.70 1.48 -6.14
C HIS A 102 1.75 1.49 -5.02
N GLY A 103 1.31 1.36 -3.77
CA GLY A 103 2.21 1.26 -2.63
C GLY A 103 3.15 0.05 -2.72
N ARG A 104 2.71 -1.06 -3.33
CA ARG A 104 3.54 -2.25 -3.59
C ARG A 104 4.61 -1.96 -4.65
N LYS A 105 4.26 -1.31 -5.76
CA LYS A 105 5.21 -0.86 -6.79
C LYS A 105 6.26 0.08 -6.19
N THR A 106 5.81 1.10 -5.48
CA THR A 106 6.69 2.07 -4.81
C THR A 106 7.66 1.38 -3.86
N GLY A 107 7.16 0.47 -3.00
CA GLY A 107 8.00 -0.31 -2.10
C GLY A 107 9.02 -1.16 -2.85
N ARG A 108 8.65 -1.87 -3.92
CA ARG A 108 9.61 -2.62 -4.75
C ARG A 108 10.67 -1.70 -5.35
N ASN A 109 10.28 -0.54 -5.87
CA ASN A 109 11.18 0.34 -6.59
C ASN A 109 12.21 1.03 -5.67
N GLN A 110 11.88 1.27 -4.41
CA GLN A 110 12.75 2.00 -3.47
C GLN A 110 14.17 1.44 -3.34
N PRO A 111 14.39 0.15 -3.06
CA PRO A 111 15.74 -0.39 -2.89
C PRO A 111 16.53 -0.52 -4.21
N GLN A 112 15.87 -0.35 -5.36
CA GLN A 112 16.48 -0.50 -6.67
C GLN A 112 17.09 0.81 -7.20
N HIS A 113 16.81 1.92 -6.54
CA HIS A 113 17.31 3.24 -6.95
C HIS A 113 18.76 3.51 -6.54
N GLY A 114 19.57 2.53 -6.20
CA GLY A 114 21.02 2.61 -6.01
C GLY A 114 21.56 3.68 -5.04
N THR A 115 20.87 4.81 -4.95
CA THR A 115 21.21 5.96 -4.10
C THR A 115 20.56 5.92 -2.71
N LYS A 116 19.60 5.00 -2.50
CA LYS A 116 18.85 4.88 -1.25
C LYS A 116 19.01 3.49 -0.68
N THR A 117 19.98 3.34 0.21
CA THR A 117 20.12 2.12 1.01
C THR A 117 19.14 2.18 2.18
N ALA A 118 18.28 1.18 2.33
CA ALA A 118 17.44 1.06 3.51
C ALA A 118 18.16 0.21 4.56
N SER A 119 18.29 0.72 5.78
CA SER A 119 18.77 -0.03 6.95
C SER A 119 17.57 -0.53 7.74
N LEU A 120 17.52 -1.81 8.03
CA LEU A 120 16.45 -2.46 8.80
C LEU A 120 17.07 -3.36 9.87
N GLY A 121 17.16 -2.83 11.08
CA GLY A 121 17.88 -3.48 12.16
C GLY A 121 19.36 -3.65 11.81
N GLU A 122 19.86 -4.86 11.90
CA GLU A 122 21.25 -5.22 11.55
C GLU A 122 21.46 -5.47 10.03
N GLY A 123 20.39 -5.34 9.23
CA GLY A 123 20.42 -5.67 7.81
C GLY A 123 20.27 -4.44 6.91
N PHE A 124 20.89 -4.52 5.73
CA PHE A 124 20.73 -3.52 4.69
C PHE A 124 19.97 -4.11 3.51
N VAL A 125 19.10 -3.31 2.90
CA VAL A 125 18.48 -3.63 1.61
C VAL A 125 19.27 -2.91 0.54
N VAL A 126 20.04 -3.68 -0.21
CA VAL A 126 20.88 -3.17 -1.30
C VAL A 126 20.56 -3.92 -2.60
N ASN A 127 20.75 -3.25 -3.73
CA ASN A 127 20.45 -3.83 -5.04
C ASN A 127 21.24 -5.14 -5.27
N HIS A 128 22.51 -5.21 -4.88
CA HIS A 128 23.34 -6.41 -5.03
C HIS A 128 22.72 -7.66 -4.38
N SER A 129 22.14 -7.52 -3.19
CA SER A 129 21.46 -8.63 -2.52
C SER A 129 20.17 -9.04 -3.23
N LEU A 130 19.48 -8.10 -3.88
CA LEU A 130 18.32 -8.42 -4.71
C LEU A 130 18.70 -9.18 -5.97
N VAL A 131 19.79 -8.80 -6.62
CA VAL A 131 20.35 -9.52 -7.78
C VAL A 131 20.75 -10.95 -7.38
N ALA A 132 21.49 -11.10 -6.27
CA ALA A 132 21.84 -12.42 -5.75
C ALA A 132 20.61 -13.27 -5.38
N LEU A 133 19.53 -12.64 -4.91
CA LEU A 133 18.28 -13.34 -4.64
C LEU A 133 17.63 -13.84 -5.94
N CYS A 134 17.57 -13.01 -7.00
CA CYS A 134 16.88 -13.39 -8.24
C CYS A 134 17.61 -14.50 -9.05
N GLU A 135 18.87 -14.78 -8.75
CA GLU A 135 19.62 -15.90 -9.34
C GLU A 135 19.28 -17.26 -8.71
N MET A 136 18.52 -17.27 -7.62
CA MET A 136 18.14 -18.52 -6.95
C MET A 136 17.04 -19.26 -7.74
N PRO A 137 17.09 -20.61 -7.81
CA PRO A 137 16.08 -21.39 -8.51
C PRO A 137 14.72 -21.32 -7.81
N ASP A 138 13.65 -21.54 -8.58
CA ASP A 138 12.25 -21.64 -8.11
C ASP A 138 11.70 -20.42 -7.33
N LEU A 139 12.33 -19.29 -7.51
CA LEU A 139 11.99 -18.07 -6.78
C LEU A 139 10.61 -17.50 -7.16
N GLY A 140 10.21 -17.69 -8.43
CA GLY A 140 9.00 -17.05 -8.98
C GLY A 140 9.16 -15.55 -9.25
N MET A 141 10.38 -15.03 -9.13
CA MET A 141 10.80 -13.68 -9.49
C MET A 141 11.81 -13.77 -10.63
N TYR A 142 11.80 -12.83 -11.55
CA TYR A 142 12.73 -12.81 -12.70
C TYR A 142 13.82 -11.77 -12.48
N CYS A 143 14.99 -11.96 -13.12
CA CYS A 143 16.07 -10.98 -13.01
C CYS A 143 15.66 -9.58 -13.55
N VAL A 144 14.79 -9.51 -14.54
CA VAL A 144 14.22 -8.24 -15.04
C VAL A 144 13.36 -7.52 -14.01
N ASP A 145 12.89 -8.19 -12.96
CA ASP A 145 12.16 -7.57 -11.87
C ASP A 145 13.06 -6.74 -10.93
N VAL A 146 14.38 -6.92 -11.04
CA VAL A 146 15.41 -6.27 -10.21
C VAL A 146 16.46 -5.53 -11.03
N VAL A 147 16.68 -5.93 -12.29
CA VAL A 147 17.63 -5.31 -13.22
C VAL A 147 16.85 -4.72 -14.38
N ASN A 148 17.09 -3.46 -14.72
CA ASN A 148 16.35 -2.71 -15.76
C ASN A 148 14.84 -2.71 -15.56
N VAL A 149 14.44 -2.39 -14.37
CA VAL A 149 13.07 -2.53 -13.86
C VAL A 149 12.08 -1.63 -14.60
N ASP A 150 11.01 -2.21 -15.12
CA ASP A 150 9.80 -1.47 -15.41
C ASP A 150 9.09 -1.09 -14.09
N LYS A 151 9.13 0.21 -13.77
CA LYS A 151 8.55 0.75 -12.54
C LYS A 151 7.02 0.62 -12.47
N GLN A 152 6.36 0.42 -13.61
CA GLN A 152 4.92 0.31 -13.71
C GLN A 152 4.40 -1.13 -13.72
N ASP A 153 5.30 -2.13 -13.77
CA ASP A 153 4.92 -3.55 -13.77
C ASP A 153 4.37 -4.01 -12.41
N ASP A 154 3.06 -4.13 -12.31
CA ASP A 154 2.36 -4.68 -11.15
C ASP A 154 2.70 -6.15 -10.91
N GLY A 155 2.90 -6.91 -11.99
CA GLY A 155 3.28 -8.32 -11.92
C GLY A 155 4.64 -8.50 -11.24
N ALA A 156 5.63 -7.69 -11.61
CA ALA A 156 6.94 -7.68 -10.95
C ALA A 156 6.83 -7.33 -9.46
N ALA A 157 5.98 -6.36 -9.10
CA ALA A 157 5.76 -6.02 -7.70
C ALA A 157 5.11 -7.19 -6.92
N ARG A 158 4.18 -7.91 -7.52
CA ARG A 158 3.57 -9.11 -6.92
C ARG A 158 4.59 -10.23 -6.74
N ARG A 159 5.44 -10.47 -7.74
CA ARG A 159 6.51 -11.48 -7.67
C ARG A 159 7.53 -11.15 -6.59
N PHE A 160 7.92 -9.88 -6.46
CA PHE A 160 8.86 -9.41 -5.44
C PHE A 160 8.39 -9.72 -4.01
N TYR A 161 7.09 -9.58 -3.72
CA TYR A 161 6.51 -9.88 -2.41
C TYR A 161 5.88 -11.28 -2.31
N HIS A 162 6.20 -12.16 -3.26
CA HIS A 162 5.66 -13.51 -3.22
C HIS A 162 6.29 -14.33 -2.09
N PRO A 163 5.52 -15.23 -1.42
CA PRO A 163 6.04 -16.06 -0.34
C PRO A 163 7.27 -16.92 -0.71
N LYS A 164 7.42 -17.29 -1.99
CA LYS A 164 8.62 -18.00 -2.46
C LYS A 164 9.88 -17.13 -2.34
N ALA A 165 9.79 -15.84 -2.70
CA ALA A 165 10.91 -14.90 -2.55
C ALA A 165 11.30 -14.74 -1.08
N LEU A 166 10.32 -14.64 -0.18
CA LEU A 166 10.58 -14.58 1.25
C LEU A 166 11.23 -15.87 1.79
N ARG A 167 10.75 -17.05 1.36
CA ARG A 167 11.32 -18.33 1.74
C ARG A 167 12.75 -18.51 1.23
N ALA A 168 13.08 -18.02 0.06
CA ALA A 168 14.43 -18.09 -0.50
C ALA A 168 15.47 -17.35 0.35
N CYS A 169 15.03 -16.35 1.13
CA CYS A 169 15.87 -15.67 2.12
C CYS A 169 16.18 -16.52 3.34
N THR A 170 15.59 -17.72 3.48
CA THR A 170 15.76 -18.59 4.65
C THR A 170 16.45 -19.90 4.29
N GLU A 171 17.00 -20.56 5.29
CA GLU A 171 17.60 -21.90 5.22
C GLU A 171 17.22 -22.69 6.49
N VAL A 172 17.28 -24.01 6.39
CA VAL A 172 17.07 -24.87 7.55
C VAL A 172 18.43 -25.38 8.04
N VAL A 173 18.80 -24.99 9.25
CA VAL A 173 20.02 -25.43 9.93
C VAL A 173 19.62 -26.15 11.22
N ASP A 174 20.01 -27.39 11.38
CA ASP A 174 19.67 -28.23 12.55
C ASP A 174 18.14 -28.30 12.83
N GLY A 175 17.32 -28.37 11.77
CA GLY A 175 15.86 -28.40 11.89
C GLY A 175 15.21 -27.04 12.21
N VAL A 176 16.01 -25.98 12.36
CA VAL A 176 15.52 -24.62 12.65
C VAL A 176 15.59 -23.77 11.40
N CYS A 177 14.48 -23.09 11.06
CA CYS A 177 14.44 -22.13 9.98
C CYS A 177 15.16 -20.84 10.40
N ARG A 178 16.20 -20.46 9.68
CA ARG A 178 17.01 -19.25 9.92
C ARG A 178 17.04 -18.38 8.68
N VAL A 179 17.17 -17.07 8.89
CA VAL A 179 17.38 -16.13 7.79
C VAL A 179 18.86 -16.12 7.42
N LYS A 180 19.17 -16.31 6.13
CA LYS A 180 20.54 -16.23 5.61
C LYS A 180 21.12 -14.83 5.86
N GLY A 181 22.38 -14.77 6.31
CA GLY A 181 22.99 -13.51 6.76
C GLY A 181 22.97 -12.39 5.73
N ASN A 182 23.24 -12.71 4.46
CA ASN A 182 23.25 -11.77 3.34
C ASN A 182 21.85 -11.29 2.89
N PHE A 183 20.77 -11.93 3.36
CA PHE A 183 19.39 -11.60 3.01
C PHE A 183 18.56 -11.06 4.20
N LYS A 184 19.17 -10.83 5.36
CA LYS A 184 18.45 -10.33 6.55
C LYS A 184 17.62 -9.06 6.25
N GLY A 185 18.23 -8.07 5.63
CA GLY A 185 17.54 -6.81 5.29
C GLY A 185 16.38 -7.02 4.32
N ILE A 186 16.58 -7.83 3.26
CA ILE A 186 15.54 -8.13 2.27
C ILE A 186 14.39 -8.90 2.91
N PHE A 187 14.71 -9.90 3.74
CA PHE A 187 13.70 -10.69 4.45
C PHE A 187 12.79 -9.79 5.29
N VAL A 188 13.38 -8.91 6.12
CA VAL A 188 12.62 -7.98 6.95
C VAL A 188 11.80 -7.02 6.09
N TYR A 189 12.39 -6.49 5.03
CA TYR A 189 11.72 -5.59 4.09
C TYR A 189 10.50 -6.24 3.43
N GLN A 190 10.67 -7.43 2.85
CA GLN A 190 9.58 -8.17 2.22
C GLN A 190 8.52 -8.63 3.23
N PHE A 191 8.94 -8.99 4.44
CA PHE A 191 8.04 -9.40 5.50
C PHE A 191 7.15 -8.25 5.97
N ILE A 192 7.73 -7.10 6.26
CA ILE A 192 6.99 -5.92 6.76
C ILE A 192 6.08 -5.35 5.67
N LEU A 193 6.61 -5.13 4.46
CA LEU A 193 5.85 -4.46 3.40
C LEU A 193 4.95 -5.41 2.59
N GLY A 194 5.27 -6.69 2.56
CA GLY A 194 4.51 -7.69 1.79
C GLY A 194 3.26 -8.18 2.49
N LYS A 195 3.31 -8.44 3.80
CA LYS A 195 2.18 -9.03 4.54
C LYS A 195 0.95 -8.13 4.65
N PRO A 196 1.04 -6.89 5.14
CA PRO A 196 -0.15 -6.04 5.30
C PRO A 196 -0.89 -5.85 3.98
N ARG A 197 -0.13 -5.61 2.90
CA ARG A 197 -0.68 -5.40 1.56
C ARG A 197 -1.34 -6.66 1.00
N LYS A 198 -0.81 -7.85 1.30
CA LYS A 198 -1.42 -9.10 0.91
C LYS A 198 -2.78 -9.31 1.60
N ILE A 199 -2.90 -8.94 2.86
CA ILE A 199 -4.18 -9.02 3.58
C ILE A 199 -5.22 -8.13 2.91
N VAL A 200 -4.85 -6.91 2.54
CA VAL A 200 -5.79 -5.95 1.92
C VAL A 200 -6.17 -6.34 0.48
N THR A 201 -5.23 -6.90 -0.30
CA THR A 201 -5.44 -7.12 -1.74
C THR A 201 -5.87 -8.52 -2.14
N GLN A 202 -5.63 -9.54 -1.31
CA GLN A 202 -5.78 -10.95 -1.71
C GLN A 202 -6.68 -11.78 -0.82
N THR A 203 -7.07 -11.27 0.34
CA THR A 203 -7.97 -11.99 1.23
C THR A 203 -9.33 -11.32 1.17
N PRO A 204 -10.35 -11.93 0.53
CA PRO A 204 -11.73 -11.58 0.86
C PRO A 204 -11.86 -11.74 2.36
N LEU A 205 -12.25 -10.71 3.05
CA LEU A 205 -12.62 -10.82 4.45
C LEU A 205 -13.89 -11.67 4.48
N THR A 206 -13.70 -12.98 4.72
CA THR A 206 -14.80 -13.92 4.95
C THR A 206 -15.46 -13.65 6.28
#